data_3094f7de4b87a8308a6bbd01cfe022bd
#
_entry.id   3094f7de4b87a8308a6bbd01cfe022bd
#
_cell.length_a   1.000
_cell.length_b   1.000
_cell.length_c   1.000
_cell.angle_alpha   90.00
_cell.angle_beta   90.00
_cell.angle_gamma   90.00
#
_symmetry.space_group_name_H-M   'P 1'
#
loop_
_entity.id
_entity.type
_entity.pdbx_description
1 polymer ?
#
loop_
_entity_poly.entity_id
_entity_poly.type
_entity_poly.pdbx_seq_one_letter_code
_entity_poly.pdbx_strand_id
1 'polypeptide(L)'
;SLKIEQGDFVAVIGPNGAGKSTLLRLLAGILKPAQGRIAIFGQDRENFTAWDKIGYVPQNPARQHRAFPISVREVVSLGRLSGGSMFQHYTHEDKAAVDDIIERFSLKELAHRKIGELSGGQQQRVYLARAMVRSPQLLLLDEPATGVDPDAKEELYTMLGEINRGQGVTIVMVSHDLELAVKVCKNALCLDHNICFWGDVHQALVHRHKHGYFYR
;
A
#
# COMPACT_ATOMS: atom_id res chain seq x y z
N SER A 1 -1.36 2.59 22.70
CA SER A 1 -2.36 2.83 21.63
C SER A 1 -1.76 3.76 20.59
N LEU A 2 -2.14 3.57 19.33
CA LEU A 2 -1.72 4.36 18.18
C LEU A 2 -2.98 4.92 17.50
N LYS A 3 -2.93 6.16 17.03
CA LYS A 3 -3.97 6.78 16.23
C LYS A 3 -3.34 7.35 14.96
N ILE A 4 -3.92 7.03 13.80
CA ILE A 4 -3.57 7.60 12.50
C ILE A 4 -4.77 8.42 12.06
N GLU A 5 -4.54 9.68 11.70
CA GLU A 5 -5.61 10.57 11.26
C GLU A 5 -5.86 10.42 9.75
N GLN A 6 -7.05 10.80 9.32
CA GLN A 6 -7.38 10.82 7.90
C GLN A 6 -6.45 11.77 7.14
N GLY A 7 -5.93 11.31 6.01
CA GLY A 7 -4.98 12.07 5.19
C GLY A 7 -3.52 12.01 5.69
N ASP A 8 -3.24 11.29 6.78
CA ASP A 8 -1.84 11.06 7.17
C ASP A 8 -1.12 10.16 6.17
N PHE A 9 0.18 10.42 5.97
CA PHE A 9 1.09 9.49 5.31
C PHE A 9 2.11 9.00 6.35
N VAL A 10 2.02 7.72 6.69
CA VAL A 10 2.79 7.09 7.77
C VAL A 10 3.79 6.08 7.21
N ALA A 11 5.06 6.24 7.55
CA ALA A 11 6.09 5.22 7.31
C ALA A 11 6.15 4.26 8.51
N VAL A 12 6.01 2.95 8.25
CA VAL A 12 6.24 1.89 9.25
C VAL A 12 7.63 1.34 9.03
N ILE A 13 8.50 1.51 10.02
CA ILE A 13 9.91 1.14 10.00
C ILE A 13 10.23 0.16 11.12
N GLY A 14 11.33 -0.58 10.99
CA GLY A 14 11.76 -1.54 12.00
C GLY A 14 12.53 -2.72 11.40
N PRO A 15 13.18 -3.56 12.22
CA PRO A 15 13.94 -4.72 11.75
C PRO A 15 13.04 -5.77 11.07
N ASN A 16 13.67 -6.72 10.37
CA ASN A 16 12.94 -7.85 9.82
C ASN A 16 12.36 -8.70 10.96
N GLY A 17 11.12 -9.17 10.79
CA GLY A 17 10.42 -9.92 11.84
C GLY A 17 9.73 -9.08 12.92
N ALA A 18 9.90 -7.75 12.93
CA ALA A 18 9.31 -6.84 13.93
C ALA A 18 7.76 -6.75 13.93
N GLY A 19 7.09 -7.39 12.98
CA GLY A 19 5.63 -7.38 12.89
C GLY A 19 5.02 -6.34 11.95
N LYS A 20 5.83 -5.65 11.13
CA LYS A 20 5.37 -4.61 10.19
C LYS A 20 4.29 -5.11 9.21
N SER A 21 4.57 -6.18 8.48
CA SER A 21 3.60 -6.80 7.55
C SER A 21 2.39 -7.38 8.29
N THR A 22 2.57 -7.87 9.51
CA THR A 22 1.47 -8.34 10.36
C THR A 22 0.53 -7.20 10.70
N LEU A 23 1.07 -6.02 11.06
CA LEU A 23 0.27 -4.82 11.31
C LEU A 23 -0.57 -4.46 10.09
N LEU A 24 0.04 -4.41 8.89
CA LEU A 24 -0.70 -4.09 7.66
C LEU A 24 -1.80 -5.12 7.37
N ARG A 25 -1.53 -6.41 7.57
CA ARG A 25 -2.54 -7.47 7.38
C ARG A 25 -3.69 -7.41 8.39
N LEU A 26 -3.41 -6.97 9.63
CA LEU A 26 -4.44 -6.70 10.63
C LEU A 26 -5.34 -5.53 10.20
N LEU A 27 -4.74 -4.43 9.71
CA LEU A 27 -5.46 -3.26 9.20
C LEU A 27 -6.24 -3.57 7.91
N ALA A 28 -5.70 -4.42 7.04
CA ALA A 28 -6.36 -4.89 5.82
C ALA A 28 -7.49 -5.92 6.08
N GLY A 29 -7.73 -6.32 7.30
CA GLY A 29 -8.75 -7.31 7.64
C GLY A 29 -8.36 -8.77 7.35
N ILE A 30 -7.16 -9.03 6.86
CA ILE A 30 -6.66 -10.37 6.49
C ILE A 30 -6.40 -11.22 7.73
N LEU A 31 -5.90 -10.60 8.81
CA LEU A 31 -5.65 -11.25 10.09
C LEU A 31 -6.59 -10.69 11.17
N LYS A 32 -6.90 -11.50 12.18
CA LYS A 32 -7.60 -11.06 13.40
C LYS A 32 -6.58 -10.78 14.51
N PRO A 33 -6.76 -9.73 15.32
CA PRO A 33 -5.90 -9.49 16.47
C PRO A 33 -6.12 -10.60 17.52
N ALA A 34 -5.03 -11.12 18.09
CA ALA A 34 -5.11 -12.07 19.20
C ALA A 34 -5.56 -11.39 20.50
N GLN A 35 -5.20 -10.10 20.67
CA GLN A 35 -5.55 -9.27 21.82
C GLN A 35 -5.66 -7.80 21.39
N GLY A 36 -6.38 -7.01 22.16
CA GLY A 36 -6.56 -5.59 21.87
C GLY A 36 -7.71 -5.31 20.91
N ARG A 37 -7.81 -4.05 20.46
CA ARG A 37 -8.88 -3.58 19.56
C ARG A 37 -8.29 -2.77 18.44
N ILE A 38 -8.91 -2.87 17.27
CA ILE A 38 -8.60 -2.07 16.08
C ILE A 38 -9.89 -1.36 15.68
N ALA A 39 -9.83 -0.04 15.55
CA ALA A 39 -10.90 0.75 14.96
C ALA A 39 -10.45 1.28 13.60
N ILE A 40 -11.30 1.18 12.58
CA ILE A 40 -11.07 1.66 11.22
C ILE A 40 -12.19 2.63 10.88
N PHE A 41 -11.84 3.85 10.49
CA PHE A 41 -12.79 4.95 10.26
C PHE A 41 -13.79 5.14 11.41
N GLY A 42 -13.32 5.00 12.67
CA GLY A 42 -14.14 5.14 13.88
C GLY A 42 -15.02 3.93 14.22
N GLN A 43 -15.04 2.89 13.40
CA GLN A 43 -15.78 1.65 13.63
C GLN A 43 -14.86 0.55 14.17
N ASP A 44 -15.34 -0.21 15.14
CA ASP A 44 -14.63 -1.42 15.59
C ASP A 44 -14.50 -2.39 14.40
N ARG A 45 -13.30 -2.95 14.24
CA ARG A 45 -12.98 -3.86 13.13
C ARG A 45 -13.93 -5.05 13.03
N GLU A 46 -14.46 -5.53 14.14
CA GLU A 46 -15.37 -6.68 14.15
C GLU A 46 -16.70 -6.36 13.45
N ASN A 47 -17.11 -5.09 13.47
CA ASN A 47 -18.32 -4.58 12.84
C ASN A 47 -18.06 -3.84 11.53
N PHE A 48 -16.78 -3.75 11.09
CA PHE A 48 -16.39 -3.02 9.89
C PHE A 48 -16.72 -3.82 8.63
N THR A 49 -17.48 -3.22 7.73
CA THR A 49 -17.94 -3.86 6.48
C THR A 49 -17.42 -3.17 5.21
N ALA A 50 -16.97 -1.92 5.30
CA ALA A 50 -16.54 -1.11 4.15
C ALA A 50 -15.10 -1.41 3.71
N TRP A 51 -14.77 -2.69 3.52
CA TRP A 51 -13.43 -3.15 3.13
C TRP A 51 -12.99 -2.67 1.74
N ASP A 52 -13.94 -2.30 0.89
CA ASP A 52 -13.72 -1.67 -0.41
C ASP A 52 -13.05 -0.29 -0.30
N LYS A 53 -13.14 0.38 0.87
CA LYS A 53 -12.45 1.63 1.18
C LYS A 53 -10.98 1.44 1.55
N ILE A 54 -10.48 0.21 1.58
CA ILE A 54 -9.10 -0.12 1.91
C ILE A 54 -8.42 -0.76 0.70
N GLY A 55 -7.39 -0.10 0.17
CA GLY A 55 -6.47 -0.67 -0.81
C GLY A 55 -5.30 -1.35 -0.09
N TYR A 56 -4.90 -2.54 -0.55
CA TYR A 56 -3.74 -3.24 0.00
C TYR A 56 -2.83 -3.77 -1.11
N VAL A 57 -1.55 -3.41 -1.04
CA VAL A 57 -0.49 -3.96 -1.89
C VAL A 57 0.44 -4.78 -1.01
N PRO A 58 0.45 -6.11 -1.13
CA PRO A 58 1.34 -6.98 -0.37
C PRO A 58 2.78 -6.88 -0.86
N GLN A 59 3.72 -7.38 -0.05
CA GLN A 59 5.12 -7.52 -0.44
C GLN A 59 5.26 -8.48 -1.64
N ASN A 60 6.05 -8.08 -2.66
CA ASN A 60 6.33 -8.88 -3.86
C ASN A 60 5.07 -9.46 -4.56
N PRO A 61 4.06 -8.65 -4.89
CA PRO A 61 2.84 -9.16 -5.53
C PRO A 61 3.10 -9.84 -6.87
N ALA A 62 4.19 -9.48 -7.56
CA ALA A 62 4.62 -10.06 -8.83
C ALA A 62 4.95 -11.56 -8.75
N ARG A 63 5.39 -12.07 -7.59
CA ARG A 63 5.67 -13.51 -7.42
C ARG A 63 4.43 -14.37 -7.59
N GLN A 64 3.26 -13.85 -7.26
CA GLN A 64 1.99 -14.58 -7.36
C GLN A 64 1.51 -14.74 -8.81
N HIS A 65 1.97 -13.90 -9.73
CA HIS A 65 1.46 -13.86 -11.11
C HIS A 65 2.51 -14.17 -12.18
N ARG A 66 3.76 -14.52 -11.79
CA ARG A 66 4.83 -14.85 -12.77
C ARG A 66 4.47 -15.98 -13.75
N ALA A 67 3.64 -16.93 -13.33
CA ALA A 67 3.22 -18.07 -14.14
C ALA A 67 1.89 -17.84 -14.90
N PHE A 68 1.18 -16.76 -14.59
CA PHE A 68 -0.12 -16.49 -15.21
C PHE A 68 0.01 -15.52 -16.38
N PRO A 69 -0.49 -15.88 -17.57
CA PRO A 69 -0.48 -15.00 -18.75
C PRO A 69 -1.58 -13.93 -18.67
N ILE A 70 -1.64 -13.20 -17.54
CA ILE A 70 -2.64 -12.15 -17.27
C ILE A 70 -2.12 -10.79 -17.76
N SER A 71 -2.96 -10.02 -18.44
CA SER A 71 -2.66 -8.67 -18.90
C SER A 71 -2.73 -7.63 -17.77
N VAL A 72 -2.09 -6.47 -17.97
CA VAL A 72 -2.17 -5.32 -17.06
C VAL A 72 -3.62 -4.94 -16.77
N ARG A 73 -4.45 -4.83 -17.82
CA ARG A 73 -5.88 -4.50 -17.69
C ARG A 73 -6.63 -5.49 -16.80
N GLU A 74 -6.40 -6.78 -17.01
CA GLU A 74 -7.04 -7.82 -16.19
C GLU A 74 -6.60 -7.73 -14.74
N VAL A 75 -5.30 -7.51 -14.46
CA VAL A 75 -4.82 -7.33 -13.08
C VAL A 75 -5.50 -6.15 -12.41
N VAL A 76 -5.61 -5.00 -13.09
CA VAL A 76 -6.29 -3.82 -12.55
C VAL A 76 -7.79 -4.10 -12.34
N SER A 77 -8.44 -4.80 -13.27
CA SER A 77 -9.86 -5.19 -13.18
C SER A 77 -10.16 -6.07 -11.97
N LEU A 78 -9.21 -6.93 -11.54
CA LEU A 78 -9.36 -7.72 -10.31
C LEU A 78 -9.59 -6.84 -9.08
N GLY A 79 -9.11 -5.59 -9.09
CA GLY A 79 -9.36 -4.65 -8.01
C GLY A 79 -10.84 -4.23 -7.87
N ARG A 80 -11.64 -4.37 -8.94
CA ARG A 80 -13.09 -4.08 -8.93
C ARG A 80 -13.93 -5.23 -8.42
N LEU A 81 -13.40 -6.46 -8.45
CA LEU A 81 -14.14 -7.63 -7.97
C LEU A 81 -14.23 -7.59 -6.44
N SER A 82 -15.43 -7.59 -5.90
CA SER A 82 -15.64 -7.70 -4.47
C SER A 82 -15.59 -9.17 -4.06
N GLY A 83 -14.89 -9.47 -2.97
CA GLY A 83 -14.70 -10.81 -2.44
C GLY A 83 -15.95 -11.48 -1.86
N GLY A 84 -17.15 -11.16 -2.32
CA GLY A 84 -18.40 -11.67 -1.73
C GLY A 84 -19.38 -12.32 -2.70
N SER A 85 -19.26 -12.14 -3.99
CA SER A 85 -20.20 -12.72 -4.96
C SER A 85 -19.49 -13.35 -6.14
N MET A 86 -19.66 -14.66 -6.30
CA MET A 86 -19.19 -15.45 -7.47
C MET A 86 -19.92 -15.07 -8.77
N PHE A 87 -20.98 -14.21 -8.68
CA PHE A 87 -21.85 -13.79 -9.79
C PHE A 87 -21.84 -12.26 -9.99
N GLN A 88 -20.79 -11.56 -9.53
CA GLN A 88 -20.73 -10.11 -9.75
C GLN A 88 -20.42 -9.88 -11.24
N HIS A 89 -21.39 -9.35 -11.97
CA HIS A 89 -21.18 -8.93 -13.35
C HIS A 89 -20.28 -7.69 -13.39
N TYR A 90 -19.24 -7.74 -14.20
CA TYR A 90 -18.38 -6.61 -14.51
C TYR A 90 -19.19 -5.60 -15.32
N THR A 91 -19.43 -4.43 -14.75
CA THR A 91 -20.33 -3.41 -15.31
C THR A 91 -19.60 -2.46 -16.25
N HIS A 92 -20.37 -1.60 -16.93
CA HIS A 92 -19.83 -0.49 -17.73
C HIS A 92 -19.06 0.51 -16.86
N GLU A 93 -19.54 0.76 -15.62
CA GLU A 93 -18.90 1.63 -14.64
C GLU A 93 -17.55 1.05 -14.18
N ASP A 94 -17.47 -0.27 -13.98
CA ASP A 94 -16.22 -0.95 -13.65
C ASP A 94 -15.19 -0.79 -14.76
N LYS A 95 -15.63 -0.92 -16.03
CA LYS A 95 -14.77 -0.71 -17.18
C LYS A 95 -14.25 0.73 -17.23
N ALA A 96 -15.12 1.71 -17.07
CA ALA A 96 -14.74 3.12 -17.07
C ALA A 96 -13.76 3.44 -15.94
N ALA A 97 -13.98 2.92 -14.72
CA ALA A 97 -13.06 3.09 -13.60
C ALA A 97 -11.67 2.45 -13.86
N VAL A 98 -11.64 1.30 -14.53
CA VAL A 98 -10.38 0.65 -14.93
C VAL A 98 -9.67 1.44 -16.02
N ASP A 99 -10.40 2.00 -17.00
CA ASP A 99 -9.81 2.83 -18.04
C ASP A 99 -9.21 4.12 -17.46
N ASP A 100 -9.93 4.80 -16.57
CA ASP A 100 -9.47 6.00 -15.86
C ASP A 100 -8.19 5.73 -15.05
N ILE A 101 -8.16 4.68 -14.23
CA ILE A 101 -7.01 4.40 -13.39
C ILE A 101 -5.79 3.97 -14.21
N ILE A 102 -5.97 3.24 -15.31
CA ILE A 102 -4.90 2.86 -16.24
C ILE A 102 -4.27 4.12 -16.85
N GLU A 103 -5.07 5.11 -17.23
CA GLU A 103 -4.56 6.39 -17.76
C GLU A 103 -3.82 7.19 -16.70
N ARG A 104 -4.40 7.34 -15.49
CA ARG A 104 -3.80 8.06 -14.35
C ARG A 104 -2.46 7.49 -13.89
N PHE A 105 -2.27 6.18 -14.01
CA PHE A 105 -1.01 5.51 -13.65
C PHE A 105 -0.05 5.36 -14.85
N SER A 106 -0.33 6.02 -15.99
CA SER A 106 0.49 5.96 -17.21
C SER A 106 0.72 4.53 -17.72
N LEU A 107 -0.32 3.69 -17.65
CA LEU A 107 -0.28 2.28 -18.04
C LEU A 107 -0.98 2.00 -19.39
N LYS A 108 -1.45 3.04 -20.11
CA LYS A 108 -2.28 2.92 -21.32
C LYS A 108 -1.61 2.06 -22.39
N GLU A 109 -0.35 2.36 -22.71
CA GLU A 109 0.43 1.63 -23.71
C GLU A 109 0.78 0.18 -23.28
N LEU A 110 0.67 -0.09 -21.98
CA LEU A 110 0.98 -1.38 -21.40
C LEU A 110 -0.28 -2.21 -21.10
N ALA A 111 -1.48 -1.66 -21.30
CA ALA A 111 -2.74 -2.24 -20.84
C ALA A 111 -2.99 -3.68 -21.31
N HIS A 112 -2.54 -4.02 -22.52
CA HIS A 112 -2.71 -5.34 -23.14
C HIS A 112 -1.47 -6.24 -23.02
N ARG A 113 -0.35 -5.72 -22.47
CA ARG A 113 0.85 -6.54 -22.23
C ARG A 113 0.65 -7.44 -21.02
N LYS A 114 1.32 -8.60 -21.04
CA LYS A 114 1.34 -9.49 -19.87
C LYS A 114 2.16 -8.87 -18.76
N ILE A 115 1.68 -8.98 -17.52
CA ILE A 115 2.36 -8.38 -16.36
C ILE A 115 3.79 -8.89 -16.17
N GLY A 116 4.05 -10.15 -16.54
CA GLY A 116 5.39 -10.74 -16.48
C GLY A 116 6.42 -10.15 -17.44
N GLU A 117 5.98 -9.39 -18.46
CA GLU A 117 6.83 -8.72 -19.47
C GLU A 117 7.27 -7.30 -19.04
N LEU A 118 6.73 -6.80 -17.92
CA LEU A 118 6.97 -5.46 -17.42
C LEU A 118 8.20 -5.40 -16.52
N SER A 119 8.85 -4.21 -16.46
CA SER A 119 9.88 -3.93 -15.46
C SER A 119 9.29 -3.94 -14.04
N GLY A 120 10.13 -4.07 -13.01
CA GLY A 120 9.70 -4.07 -11.61
C GLY A 120 8.89 -2.82 -11.24
N GLY A 121 9.33 -1.63 -11.66
CA GLY A 121 8.63 -0.37 -11.43
C GLY A 121 7.27 -0.31 -12.15
N GLN A 122 7.21 -0.80 -13.40
CA GLN A 122 5.94 -0.88 -14.13
C GLN A 122 4.97 -1.85 -13.45
N GLN A 123 5.44 -3.03 -13.02
CA GLN A 123 4.61 -3.98 -12.27
C GLN A 123 4.07 -3.34 -10.99
N GLN A 124 4.91 -2.59 -10.27
CA GLN A 124 4.51 -1.91 -9.05
C GLN A 124 3.41 -0.88 -9.30
N ARG A 125 3.50 -0.09 -10.38
CA ARG A 125 2.43 0.83 -10.80
C ARG A 125 1.11 0.08 -11.09
N VAL A 126 1.17 -1.10 -11.69
CA VAL A 126 -0.02 -1.94 -11.96
C VAL A 126 -0.69 -2.39 -10.66
N TYR A 127 0.08 -2.84 -9.65
CA TYR A 127 -0.49 -3.25 -8.37
C TYR A 127 -1.04 -2.07 -7.56
N LEU A 128 -0.42 -0.90 -7.68
CA LEU A 128 -0.97 0.33 -7.12
C LEU A 128 -2.28 0.72 -7.81
N ALA A 129 -2.33 0.71 -9.14
CA ALA A 129 -3.54 0.97 -9.90
C ALA A 129 -4.67 0.01 -9.50
N ARG A 130 -4.36 -1.30 -9.35
CA ARG A 130 -5.31 -2.29 -8.83
C ARG A 130 -5.84 -1.93 -7.44
N ALA A 131 -4.98 -1.50 -6.52
CA ALA A 131 -5.39 -1.13 -5.17
C ALA A 131 -6.21 0.17 -5.14
N MET A 132 -5.95 1.07 -6.09
CA MET A 132 -6.58 2.40 -6.18
C MET A 132 -7.87 2.44 -7.01
N VAL A 133 -8.18 1.42 -7.82
CA VAL A 133 -9.31 1.43 -8.78
C VAL A 133 -10.69 1.59 -8.12
N ARG A 134 -10.79 1.37 -6.80
CA ARG A 134 -11.99 1.62 -5.98
C ARG A 134 -11.98 2.96 -5.25
N SER A 135 -10.99 3.81 -5.51
CA SER A 135 -10.79 5.09 -4.80
C SER A 135 -10.80 4.90 -3.27
N PRO A 136 -9.88 4.09 -2.72
CA PRO A 136 -9.85 3.80 -1.30
C PRO A 136 -9.55 5.05 -0.47
N GLN A 137 -10.03 5.07 0.78
CA GLN A 137 -9.70 6.11 1.77
C GLN A 137 -8.44 5.78 2.56
N LEU A 138 -8.07 4.50 2.62
CA LEU A 138 -6.85 3.99 3.26
C LEU A 138 -6.09 3.10 2.28
N LEU A 139 -4.82 3.41 2.05
CA LEU A 139 -3.92 2.62 1.22
C LEU A 139 -2.82 2.03 2.09
N LEU A 140 -2.71 0.70 2.10
CA LEU A 140 -1.74 -0.08 2.86
C LEU A 140 -0.70 -0.67 1.90
N LEU A 141 0.57 -0.36 2.11
CA LEU A 141 1.66 -0.74 1.21
C LEU A 141 2.75 -1.49 1.98
N ASP A 142 2.94 -2.76 1.64
CA ASP A 142 3.94 -3.62 2.28
C ASP A 142 5.21 -3.67 1.40
N GLU A 143 6.20 -2.83 1.71
CA GLU A 143 7.47 -2.70 0.99
C GLU A 143 7.30 -2.49 -0.53
N PRO A 144 6.57 -1.46 -0.97
CA PRO A 144 6.21 -1.30 -2.38
C PRO A 144 7.40 -1.03 -3.30
N ALA A 145 8.55 -0.59 -2.79
CA ALA A 145 9.73 -0.25 -3.58
C ALA A 145 10.79 -1.38 -3.61
N THR A 146 10.51 -2.56 -3.04
CA THR A 146 11.47 -3.66 -3.00
C THR A 146 11.69 -4.25 -4.39
N GLY A 147 12.95 -4.31 -4.83
CA GLY A 147 13.34 -4.82 -6.16
C GLY A 147 13.08 -3.87 -7.32
N VAL A 148 12.80 -2.61 -7.03
CA VAL A 148 12.66 -1.52 -8.01
C VAL A 148 13.99 -0.75 -8.09
N ASP A 149 14.36 -0.30 -9.30
CA ASP A 149 15.55 0.53 -9.51
C ASP A 149 15.41 1.91 -8.84
N PRO A 150 16.54 2.62 -8.58
CA PRO A 150 16.52 3.88 -7.82
C PRO A 150 15.62 4.96 -8.41
N ASP A 151 15.64 5.15 -9.73
CA ASP A 151 14.86 6.21 -10.39
C ASP A 151 13.36 5.91 -10.28
N ALA A 152 12.97 4.66 -10.56
CA ALA A 152 11.58 4.24 -10.43
C ALA A 152 11.08 4.24 -8.98
N LYS A 153 11.98 4.09 -7.98
CA LYS A 153 11.64 4.29 -6.57
C LYS A 153 11.27 5.75 -6.27
N GLU A 154 12.07 6.71 -6.71
CA GLU A 154 11.78 8.14 -6.49
C GLU A 154 10.45 8.54 -7.14
N GLU A 155 10.20 8.07 -8.37
CA GLU A 155 8.91 8.27 -9.05
C GLU A 155 7.74 7.68 -8.26
N LEU A 156 7.91 6.47 -7.71
CA LEU A 156 6.90 5.81 -6.89
C LEU A 156 6.56 6.62 -5.63
N TYR A 157 7.56 7.09 -4.88
CA TYR A 157 7.34 7.91 -3.69
C TYR A 157 6.69 9.24 -4.03
N THR A 158 7.12 9.89 -5.12
CA THR A 158 6.50 11.12 -5.62
C THR A 158 5.02 10.91 -5.94
N MET A 159 4.68 9.87 -6.68
CA MET A 159 3.30 9.48 -7.01
C MET A 159 2.46 9.24 -5.75
N LEU A 160 2.98 8.52 -4.77
CA LEU A 160 2.28 8.27 -3.50
C LEU A 160 2.03 9.57 -2.73
N GLY A 161 2.99 10.49 -2.73
CA GLY A 161 2.83 11.83 -2.15
C GLY A 161 1.74 12.65 -2.86
N GLU A 162 1.65 12.56 -4.18
CA GLU A 162 0.59 13.23 -4.98
C GLU A 162 -0.79 12.61 -4.69
N ILE A 163 -0.90 11.30 -4.60
CA ILE A 163 -2.14 10.60 -4.23
C ILE A 163 -2.60 11.05 -2.84
N ASN A 164 -1.69 11.07 -1.86
CA ASN A 164 -2.01 11.49 -0.50
C ASN A 164 -2.51 12.93 -0.45
N ARG A 165 -1.72 13.89 -1.01
CA ARG A 165 -2.05 15.33 -0.96
C ARG A 165 -3.23 15.71 -1.85
N GLY A 166 -3.30 15.15 -3.06
CA GLY A 166 -4.31 15.53 -4.05
C GLY A 166 -5.67 14.90 -3.82
N GLN A 167 -5.71 13.71 -3.22
CA GLN A 167 -6.95 12.95 -3.01
C GLN A 167 -7.31 12.74 -1.53
N GLY A 168 -6.46 13.17 -0.60
CA GLY A 168 -6.67 12.99 0.84
C GLY A 168 -6.64 11.52 1.31
N VAL A 169 -6.06 10.62 0.51
CA VAL A 169 -5.94 9.20 0.86
C VAL A 169 -4.97 9.04 2.02
N THR A 170 -5.39 8.39 3.08
CA THR A 170 -4.50 7.98 4.18
C THR A 170 -3.58 6.87 3.68
N ILE A 171 -2.26 7.00 3.88
CA ILE A 171 -1.30 5.98 3.43
C ILE A 171 -0.51 5.45 4.63
N VAL A 172 -0.46 4.12 4.77
CA VAL A 172 0.41 3.44 5.73
C VAL A 172 1.34 2.53 4.94
N MET A 173 2.64 2.83 4.93
CA MET A 173 3.63 2.17 4.10
C MET A 173 4.76 1.59 4.93
N VAL A 174 5.00 0.29 4.81
CA VAL A 174 6.25 -0.31 5.30
C VAL A 174 7.36 0.08 4.36
N SER A 175 8.44 0.66 4.89
CA SER A 175 9.60 1.07 4.11
C SER A 175 10.91 0.75 4.84
N HIS A 176 11.91 0.32 4.07
CA HIS A 176 13.30 0.26 4.50
C HIS A 176 14.08 1.52 4.09
N ASP A 177 13.53 2.32 3.17
CA ASP A 177 14.13 3.53 2.65
C ASP A 177 13.58 4.76 3.38
N LEU A 178 14.22 5.08 4.51
CA LEU A 178 13.76 6.19 5.34
C LEU A 178 14.06 7.56 4.70
N GLU A 179 15.11 7.65 3.87
CA GLU A 179 15.48 8.90 3.19
C GLU A 179 14.42 9.31 2.18
N LEU A 180 13.87 8.34 1.43
CA LEU A 180 12.75 8.62 0.54
C LEU A 180 11.44 8.82 1.33
N ALA A 181 11.23 8.06 2.39
CA ALA A 181 10.03 8.21 3.21
C ALA A 181 9.91 9.61 3.81
N VAL A 182 11.02 10.21 4.25
CA VAL A 182 11.02 11.60 4.80
C VAL A 182 10.53 12.64 3.80
N LYS A 183 10.72 12.43 2.50
CA LYS A 183 10.28 13.38 1.45
C LYS A 183 8.74 13.46 1.34
N VAL A 184 8.02 12.41 1.75
CA VAL A 184 6.57 12.29 1.50
C VAL A 184 5.74 11.96 2.74
N CYS A 185 6.30 11.24 3.73
CA CYS A 185 5.59 10.89 4.95
C CYS A 185 5.60 12.04 5.96
N LYS A 186 4.50 12.18 6.70
CA LYS A 186 4.38 13.11 7.82
C LYS A 186 4.87 12.49 9.11
N ASN A 187 4.47 11.25 9.36
CA ASN A 187 4.75 10.51 10.58
C ASN A 187 5.50 9.20 10.30
N ALA A 188 6.22 8.73 11.31
CA ALA A 188 6.83 7.40 11.31
C ALA A 188 6.43 6.61 12.55
N LEU A 189 6.17 5.31 12.32
CA LEU A 189 5.95 4.30 13.34
C LEU A 189 7.15 3.35 13.34
N CYS A 190 7.92 3.34 14.40
CA CYS A 190 8.97 2.34 14.61
C CYS A 190 8.41 1.15 15.37
N LEU A 191 8.54 -0.03 14.77
CA LEU A 191 8.18 -1.31 15.37
C LEU A 191 9.43 -2.17 15.60
N ASP A 192 9.53 -2.70 16.82
CA ASP A 192 10.43 -3.82 17.19
C ASP A 192 9.68 -4.69 18.20
N HIS A 193 8.79 -5.57 17.70
CA HIS A 193 7.78 -6.32 18.46
C HIS A 193 6.81 -5.43 19.25
N ASN A 194 7.26 -4.27 19.69
CA ASN A 194 6.48 -3.20 20.33
C ASN A 194 6.68 -1.89 19.57
N ILE A 195 5.84 -0.92 19.86
CA ILE A 195 6.03 0.45 19.36
C ILE A 195 7.20 1.07 20.11
N CYS A 196 8.32 1.30 19.42
CA CYS A 196 9.51 1.97 19.99
C CYS A 196 9.50 3.47 19.74
N PHE A 197 8.80 3.92 18.68
CA PHE A 197 8.64 5.33 18.37
C PHE A 197 7.35 5.56 17.57
N TRP A 198 6.69 6.68 17.84
CA TRP A 198 5.61 7.24 17.03
C TRP A 198 5.71 8.75 17.05
N GLY A 199 5.74 9.37 15.88
CA GLY A 199 5.81 10.81 15.76
C GLY A 199 6.28 11.29 14.39
N ASP A 200 6.75 12.50 14.32
CA ASP A 200 7.26 13.14 13.11
C ASP A 200 8.39 12.31 12.46
N VAL A 201 8.34 12.19 11.13
CA VAL A 201 9.26 11.33 10.38
C VAL A 201 10.72 11.80 10.47
N HIS A 202 10.99 13.11 10.59
CA HIS A 202 12.36 13.63 10.75
C HIS A 202 12.93 13.26 12.12
N GLN A 203 12.08 13.23 13.18
CA GLN A 203 12.51 12.78 14.50
C GLN A 203 12.85 11.27 14.50
N ALA A 204 12.17 10.47 13.67
CA ALA A 204 12.49 9.06 13.50
C ALA A 204 13.90 8.83 12.93
N LEU A 205 14.38 9.70 12.02
CA LEU A 205 15.78 9.66 11.55
C LEU A 205 16.78 9.84 12.68
N VAL A 206 16.54 10.82 13.56
CA VAL A 206 17.42 11.09 14.72
C VAL A 206 17.39 9.93 15.70
N HIS A 207 16.22 9.34 15.93
CA HIS A 207 16.03 8.17 16.80
C HIS A 207 16.79 6.96 16.25
N ARG A 208 16.76 6.72 14.94
CA ARG A 208 17.54 5.67 14.25
C ARG A 208 19.02 5.78 14.52
N HIS A 209 19.60 6.99 14.41
CA HIS A 209 21.04 7.21 14.63
C HIS A 209 21.47 6.96 16.08
N LYS A 210 20.60 7.27 17.05
CA LYS A 210 20.93 7.12 18.48
C LYS A 210 20.89 5.68 19.00
N HIS A 211 20.04 4.83 18.43
CA HIS A 211 19.75 3.51 18.98
C HIS A 211 20.23 2.34 18.14
N GLY A 212 20.83 2.56 16.95
CA GLY A 212 21.48 1.52 16.14
C GLY A 212 20.59 0.36 15.67
N TYR A 213 19.27 0.48 15.77
CA TYR A 213 18.32 -0.63 15.61
C TYR A 213 18.16 -1.19 14.18
N PHE A 214 18.93 -0.71 13.19
CA PHE A 214 18.67 -1.05 11.78
C PHE A 214 19.86 -1.64 11.00
N TYR A 215 20.96 -1.99 11.68
CA TYR A 215 22.08 -2.69 11.04
C TYR A 215 22.35 -4.01 11.78
N ARG A 216 21.64 -5.06 11.39
CA ARG A 216 22.12 -6.45 11.45
C ARG A 216 21.50 -7.24 10.31
#